data_a1ac643838bebda98b5f44eac56d3558
#
_entry.id   a1ac643838bebda98b5f44eac56d3558
#
_cell.length_a   1.000
_cell.length_b   1.000
_cell.length_c   1.000
_cell.angle_alpha   90.00
_cell.angle_beta   90.00
_cell.angle_gamma   90.00
#
_symmetry.space_group_name_H-M   'P 1'
#
loop_
_entity.id
_entity.type
_entity.pdbx_description
1 polymer ?
#
loop_
_entity_poly.entity_id
_entity_poly.type
_entity_poly.pdbx_seq_one_letter_code
_entity_poly.pdbx_strand_id
1 'polypeptide(L)'
;MKEGKASSLRKEVRVCRENGKYTWTSINVMVRDYRPQDGIIDMLCINYDITPLKETEQKLIIARDKAEELDRLKSAFLANMSHEIRTPLNAIVGFSSLLAETDSRSERQEYIKIVQENNELLLQLISDILDLSKIEAGTFNFVYTNVDVNETCSEIIKSMGMKVSKGVELIFGELFPECYIYTDKNRFTQV
;
A
#
# COMPACT_ATOMS: atom_id res chain seq x y z
N MET A 1 -49.93 45.45 -10.90
CA MET A 1 -48.95 45.50 -9.81
C MET A 1 -48.37 44.09 -9.69
N LYS A 2 -47.15 43.83 -10.18
CA LYS A 2 -46.43 42.54 -9.97
C LYS A 2 -45.59 42.72 -8.73
N GLU A 3 -45.97 42.02 -7.67
CA GLU A 3 -45.21 41.94 -6.43
C GLU A 3 -43.75 41.56 -6.74
N GLY A 4 -42.83 42.41 -6.30
CA GLY A 4 -41.41 42.19 -6.44
C GLY A 4 -40.97 40.98 -5.57
N LYS A 5 -40.79 39.85 -6.20
CA LYS A 5 -40.11 38.71 -5.53
C LYS A 5 -38.73 39.15 -5.12
N ALA A 6 -38.44 39.15 -3.84
CA ALA A 6 -37.10 39.34 -3.33
C ALA A 6 -36.20 38.28 -3.99
N SER A 7 -35.32 38.70 -4.86
CA SER A 7 -34.37 37.81 -5.51
C SER A 7 -33.09 37.75 -4.66
N SER A 8 -32.71 36.55 -4.27
CA SER A 8 -31.44 36.31 -3.56
C SER A 8 -30.47 35.57 -4.50
N LEU A 9 -29.22 35.96 -4.48
CA LEU A 9 -28.12 35.32 -5.19
C LEU A 9 -27.07 34.90 -4.17
N ARG A 10 -26.69 33.63 -4.19
CA ARG A 10 -25.53 33.12 -3.44
C ARG A 10 -24.47 32.65 -4.42
N LYS A 11 -23.23 33.08 -4.22
CA LYS A 11 -22.08 32.65 -5.00
C LYS A 11 -20.85 32.47 -4.12
N GLU A 12 -20.07 31.44 -4.39
CA GLU A 12 -18.75 31.22 -3.79
C GLU A 12 -17.70 31.67 -4.81
N VAL A 13 -16.81 32.55 -4.39
CA VAL A 13 -15.76 33.13 -5.26
C VAL A 13 -14.42 33.14 -4.56
N ARG A 14 -13.34 33.08 -5.32
CA ARG A 14 -11.99 33.33 -4.82
C ARG A 14 -11.68 34.82 -4.93
N VAL A 15 -11.38 35.43 -3.80
CA VAL A 15 -11.04 36.85 -3.70
C VAL A 15 -9.56 36.98 -3.42
N CYS A 16 -8.86 37.77 -4.24
CA CYS A 16 -7.48 38.17 -3.97
C CYS A 16 -7.49 39.29 -2.91
N ARG A 17 -6.75 39.09 -1.82
CA ARG A 17 -6.58 40.11 -0.78
C ARG A 17 -5.40 41.04 -1.15
N GLU A 18 -5.29 42.18 -0.49
CA GLU A 18 -4.21 43.17 -0.69
C GLU A 18 -2.80 42.59 -0.51
N ASN A 19 -2.68 41.57 0.35
CA ASN A 19 -1.43 40.83 0.58
C ASN A 19 -1.10 39.76 -0.49
N GLY A 20 -1.87 39.72 -1.59
CA GLY A 20 -1.71 38.74 -2.67
C GLY A 20 -2.25 37.33 -2.39
N LYS A 21 -2.79 37.07 -1.18
CA LYS A 21 -3.40 35.78 -0.83
C LYS A 21 -4.83 35.70 -1.33
N TYR A 22 -5.22 34.49 -1.73
CA TYR A 22 -6.60 34.20 -2.13
C TYR A 22 -7.36 33.60 -0.94
N THR A 23 -8.60 34.12 -0.75
CA THR A 23 -9.56 33.57 0.21
C THR A 23 -10.84 33.18 -0.50
N TRP A 24 -11.48 32.12 -0.03
CA TRP A 24 -12.81 31.75 -0.49
C TRP A 24 -13.86 32.56 0.25
N THR A 25 -14.72 33.23 -0.45
CA THR A 25 -15.78 34.06 0.12
C THR A 25 -17.13 33.62 -0.45
N SER A 26 -18.07 33.31 0.45
CA SER A 26 -19.48 33.13 0.08
C SER A 26 -20.16 34.48 0.12
N ILE A 27 -20.64 34.94 -1.02
CA ILE A 27 -21.34 36.21 -1.21
C ILE A 27 -22.83 35.90 -1.31
N ASN A 28 -23.62 36.47 -0.40
CA ASN A 28 -25.06 36.40 -0.44
C ASN A 28 -25.59 37.81 -0.67
N VAL A 29 -26.29 38.02 -1.77
CA VAL A 29 -26.92 39.30 -2.15
C VAL A 29 -28.42 39.10 -2.13
N MET A 30 -29.11 39.96 -1.40
CA MET A 30 -30.57 40.01 -1.36
C MET A 30 -31.01 41.39 -1.78
N VAL A 31 -31.83 41.50 -2.81
CA VAL A 31 -32.47 42.76 -3.23
C VAL A 31 -33.63 43.01 -2.27
N ARG A 32 -33.56 44.12 -1.51
CA ARG A 32 -34.60 44.57 -0.56
C ARG A 32 -35.64 45.43 -1.25
N ASP A 33 -35.19 46.37 -2.10
CA ASP A 33 -36.07 47.29 -2.84
C ASP A 33 -35.48 47.61 -4.22
N TYR A 34 -36.34 47.74 -5.20
CA TYR A 34 -35.95 48.12 -6.56
C TYR A 34 -36.90 49.16 -7.09
N ARG A 35 -36.40 50.40 -7.28
CA ARG A 35 -37.12 51.53 -7.78
C ARG A 35 -36.57 51.95 -9.13
N PRO A 36 -37.10 51.38 -10.26
CA PRO A 36 -36.58 51.63 -11.58
C PRO A 36 -36.74 53.07 -12.04
N GLN A 37 -37.71 53.76 -11.53
CA GLN A 37 -37.97 55.17 -11.84
C GLN A 37 -36.86 56.10 -11.33
N ASP A 38 -36.27 55.76 -10.20
CA ASP A 38 -35.22 56.54 -9.54
C ASP A 38 -33.83 55.96 -9.83
N GLY A 39 -33.75 54.82 -10.50
CA GLY A 39 -32.52 54.11 -10.73
C GLY A 39 -31.88 53.51 -9.46
N ILE A 40 -32.68 53.36 -8.38
CA ILE A 40 -32.19 52.95 -7.09
C ILE A 40 -32.47 51.47 -6.85
N ILE A 41 -31.41 50.73 -6.42
CA ILE A 41 -31.49 49.35 -5.96
C ILE A 41 -30.97 49.31 -4.50
N ASP A 42 -31.80 48.89 -3.57
CA ASP A 42 -31.40 48.62 -2.19
C ASP A 42 -31.10 47.15 -2.04
N MET A 43 -29.86 46.83 -1.66
CA MET A 43 -29.34 45.43 -1.54
C MET A 43 -28.70 45.22 -0.18
N LEU A 44 -29.01 44.08 0.43
CA LEU A 44 -28.24 43.55 1.53
C LEU A 44 -27.22 42.53 1.00
N CYS A 45 -25.94 42.78 1.28
CA CYS A 45 -24.86 41.89 0.93
C CYS A 45 -24.19 41.37 2.20
N ILE A 46 -24.15 40.04 2.33
CA ILE A 46 -23.50 39.37 3.48
C ILE A 46 -22.42 38.46 2.93
N ASN A 47 -21.20 38.69 3.40
CA ASN A 47 -20.04 37.95 2.95
C ASN A 47 -19.44 37.15 4.09
N TYR A 48 -19.15 35.87 3.83
CA TYR A 48 -18.51 34.98 4.80
C TYR A 48 -17.20 34.48 4.21
N ASP A 49 -16.14 34.46 5.02
CA ASP A 49 -14.91 33.75 4.69
C ASP A 49 -15.16 32.25 4.90
N ILE A 50 -15.14 31.52 3.81
CA ILE A 50 -15.32 30.05 3.79
C ILE A 50 -14.01 29.31 3.49
N THR A 51 -12.87 30.00 3.55
CA THR A 51 -11.55 29.39 3.32
C THR A 51 -11.29 28.24 4.26
N PRO A 52 -11.52 28.32 5.59
CA PRO A 52 -11.32 27.21 6.50
C PRO A 52 -12.20 25.99 6.17
N LEU A 53 -13.43 26.25 5.69
CA LEU A 53 -14.35 25.21 5.28
C LEU A 53 -13.83 24.47 4.02
N LYS A 54 -13.39 25.23 3.03
CA LYS A 54 -12.82 24.67 1.78
C LYS A 54 -11.53 23.88 2.02
N GLU A 55 -10.66 24.39 2.90
CA GLU A 55 -9.44 23.67 3.30
C GLU A 55 -9.75 22.35 4.01
N THR A 56 -10.76 22.34 4.88
CA THR A 56 -11.20 21.13 5.59
C THR A 56 -11.83 20.14 4.63
N GLU A 57 -12.69 20.60 3.73
CA GLU A 57 -13.30 19.79 2.67
C GLU A 57 -12.21 19.11 1.79
N GLN A 58 -11.20 19.89 1.38
CA GLN A 58 -10.09 19.36 0.59
C GLN A 58 -9.27 18.31 1.35
N LYS A 59 -8.98 18.55 2.64
CA LYS A 59 -8.28 17.56 3.50
C LYS A 59 -9.08 16.27 3.64
N LEU A 60 -10.40 16.38 3.80
CA LEU A 60 -11.28 15.21 3.89
C LEU A 60 -11.32 14.41 2.59
N ILE A 61 -11.37 15.08 1.44
CA ILE A 61 -11.32 14.43 0.12
C ILE A 61 -10.01 13.64 -0.02
N ILE A 62 -8.86 14.28 0.25
CA ILE A 62 -7.55 13.63 0.16
C ILE A 62 -7.46 12.43 1.12
N ALA A 63 -7.95 12.57 2.35
CA ALA A 63 -7.92 11.50 3.33
C ALA A 63 -8.81 10.32 2.92
N ARG A 64 -10.01 10.62 2.38
CA ARG A 64 -10.93 9.61 1.84
C ARG A 64 -10.28 8.86 0.67
N ASP A 65 -9.78 9.58 -0.34
CA ASP A 65 -9.21 8.99 -1.53
C ASP A 65 -8.03 8.07 -1.19
N LYS A 66 -7.19 8.50 -0.22
CA LYS A 66 -6.10 7.68 0.30
C LYS A 66 -6.62 6.42 1.02
N ALA A 67 -7.69 6.54 1.81
CA ALA A 67 -8.28 5.39 2.51
C ALA A 67 -8.89 4.39 1.52
N GLU A 68 -9.59 4.86 0.49
CA GLU A 68 -10.16 4.02 -0.58
C GLU A 68 -9.06 3.30 -1.39
N GLU A 69 -7.95 3.97 -1.68
CA GLU A 69 -6.81 3.37 -2.37
C GLU A 69 -6.17 2.25 -1.51
N LEU A 70 -5.95 2.51 -0.22
CA LEU A 70 -5.41 1.51 0.71
C LEU A 70 -6.34 0.29 0.84
N ASP A 71 -7.66 0.48 0.90
CA ASP A 71 -8.62 -0.61 0.97
C ASP A 71 -8.61 -1.45 -0.31
N ARG A 72 -8.52 -0.81 -1.48
CA ARG A 72 -8.37 -1.49 -2.76
C ARG A 72 -7.09 -2.31 -2.84
N LEU A 73 -5.95 -1.73 -2.41
CA LEU A 73 -4.67 -2.44 -2.38
C LEU A 73 -4.70 -3.64 -1.44
N LYS A 74 -5.30 -3.48 -0.25
CA LYS A 74 -5.49 -4.57 0.71
C LYS A 74 -6.35 -5.70 0.14
N SER A 75 -7.45 -5.36 -0.52
CA SER A 75 -8.33 -6.35 -1.15
C SER A 75 -7.64 -7.12 -2.29
N ALA A 76 -6.89 -6.41 -3.14
CA ALA A 76 -6.10 -7.03 -4.20
C ALA A 76 -4.99 -7.92 -3.63
N PHE A 77 -4.32 -7.49 -2.55
CA PHE A 77 -3.31 -8.29 -1.86
C PHE A 77 -3.90 -9.60 -1.33
N LEU A 78 -5.04 -9.55 -0.61
CA LEU A 78 -5.69 -10.74 -0.08
C LEU A 78 -6.15 -11.71 -1.19
N ALA A 79 -6.65 -11.18 -2.31
CA ALA A 79 -7.02 -11.99 -3.47
C ALA A 79 -5.80 -12.71 -4.07
N ASN A 80 -4.70 -11.98 -4.26
CA ASN A 80 -3.44 -12.55 -4.78
C ASN A 80 -2.87 -13.60 -3.82
N MET A 81 -2.83 -13.31 -2.50
CA MET A 81 -2.36 -14.28 -1.49
C MET A 81 -3.19 -15.55 -1.48
N SER A 82 -4.51 -15.44 -1.66
CA SER A 82 -5.38 -16.61 -1.78
C SER A 82 -5.03 -17.48 -2.98
N HIS A 83 -4.65 -16.88 -4.10
CA HIS A 83 -4.18 -17.60 -5.28
C HIS A 83 -2.80 -18.25 -5.07
N GLU A 84 -1.85 -17.48 -4.50
CA GLU A 84 -0.50 -17.97 -4.22
C GLU A 84 -0.47 -19.12 -3.21
N ILE A 85 -1.39 -19.14 -2.24
CA ILE A 85 -1.57 -20.24 -1.28
C ILE A 85 -2.24 -21.46 -1.94
N ARG A 86 -3.24 -21.23 -2.80
CA ARG A 86 -4.02 -22.31 -3.39
C ARG A 86 -3.20 -23.22 -4.31
N THR A 87 -2.29 -22.64 -5.08
CA THR A 87 -1.46 -23.36 -6.05
C THR A 87 -0.60 -24.44 -5.39
N PRO A 88 0.28 -24.13 -4.41
CA PRO A 88 1.07 -25.15 -3.72
C PRO A 88 0.19 -26.12 -2.91
N LEU A 89 -0.90 -25.65 -2.31
CA LEU A 89 -1.81 -26.50 -1.58
C LEU A 89 -2.45 -27.56 -2.47
N ASN A 90 -2.91 -27.18 -3.67
CA ASN A 90 -3.48 -28.12 -4.63
C ASN A 90 -2.44 -29.13 -5.11
N ALA A 91 -1.19 -28.71 -5.31
CA ALA A 91 -0.09 -29.61 -5.65
C ALA A 91 0.18 -30.63 -4.53
N ILE A 92 0.26 -30.17 -3.27
CA ILE A 92 0.43 -31.04 -2.10
C ILE A 92 -0.70 -32.09 -2.05
N VAL A 93 -1.96 -31.65 -2.15
CA VAL A 93 -3.13 -32.55 -2.09
C VAL A 93 -3.13 -33.53 -3.26
N GLY A 94 -2.90 -33.06 -4.49
CA GLY A 94 -2.91 -33.89 -5.69
C GLY A 94 -1.82 -34.95 -5.68
N PHE A 95 -0.56 -34.55 -5.40
CA PHE A 95 0.57 -35.49 -5.37
C PHE A 95 0.53 -36.41 -4.16
N SER A 96 -0.05 -35.99 -3.03
CA SER A 96 -0.32 -36.88 -1.89
C SER A 96 -1.31 -37.99 -2.23
N SER A 97 -2.33 -37.70 -3.03
CA SER A 97 -3.28 -38.73 -3.52
C SER A 97 -2.60 -39.71 -4.48
N LEU A 98 -1.81 -39.21 -5.42
CA LEU A 98 -1.03 -40.06 -6.35
C LEU A 98 0.00 -40.93 -5.63
N LEU A 99 0.58 -40.43 -4.53
CA LEU A 99 1.52 -41.16 -3.67
C LEU A 99 0.88 -42.40 -3.04
N ALA A 100 -0.42 -42.33 -2.73
CA ALA A 100 -1.19 -43.46 -2.19
C ALA A 100 -1.53 -44.52 -3.25
N GLU A 101 -1.56 -44.16 -4.54
CA GLU A 101 -1.98 -45.03 -5.62
C GLU A 101 -0.80 -45.65 -6.39
N THR A 102 0.41 -45.06 -6.32
CA THR A 102 1.56 -45.58 -7.09
C THR A 102 2.32 -46.67 -6.37
N ASP A 103 2.62 -47.76 -7.09
CA ASP A 103 3.55 -48.83 -6.69
C ASP A 103 4.98 -48.56 -7.16
N SER A 104 5.21 -47.63 -8.05
CA SER A 104 6.50 -47.27 -8.59
C SER A 104 7.37 -46.53 -7.58
N ARG A 105 8.51 -47.10 -7.22
CA ARG A 105 9.46 -46.45 -6.30
C ARG A 105 10.02 -45.12 -6.83
N SER A 106 10.21 -45.03 -8.14
CA SER A 106 10.73 -43.83 -8.80
C SER A 106 9.70 -42.68 -8.73
N GLU A 107 8.44 -42.97 -9.13
CA GLU A 107 7.34 -41.99 -9.08
C GLU A 107 7.10 -41.53 -7.64
N ARG A 108 7.15 -42.46 -6.67
CA ARG A 108 6.97 -42.14 -5.25
C ARG A 108 8.03 -41.12 -4.77
N GLN A 109 9.30 -41.30 -5.17
CA GLN A 109 10.35 -40.34 -4.82
C GLN A 109 10.13 -38.97 -5.45
N GLU A 110 9.68 -38.94 -6.70
CA GLU A 110 9.36 -37.71 -7.40
C GLU A 110 8.18 -36.95 -6.74
N TYR A 111 7.09 -37.67 -6.43
CA TYR A 111 5.93 -37.08 -5.77
C TYR A 111 6.25 -36.55 -4.37
N ILE A 112 7.06 -37.27 -3.59
CA ILE A 112 7.54 -36.80 -2.29
C ILE A 112 8.31 -35.49 -2.45
N LYS A 113 9.19 -35.39 -3.43
CA LYS A 113 9.97 -34.19 -3.68
C LYS A 113 9.07 -33.00 -4.03
N ILE A 114 8.07 -33.20 -4.92
CA ILE A 114 7.12 -32.17 -5.29
C ILE A 114 6.31 -31.69 -4.07
N VAL A 115 5.86 -32.60 -3.22
CA VAL A 115 5.13 -32.28 -1.99
C VAL A 115 6.00 -31.46 -1.05
N GLN A 116 7.27 -31.85 -0.87
CA GLN A 116 8.21 -31.14 0.00
C GLN A 116 8.50 -29.72 -0.52
N GLU A 117 8.79 -29.56 -1.80
CA GLU A 117 9.04 -28.24 -2.42
C GLU A 117 7.84 -27.30 -2.27
N ASN A 118 6.64 -27.80 -2.50
CA ASN A 118 5.43 -26.99 -2.35
C ASN A 118 5.10 -26.68 -0.89
N ASN A 119 5.45 -27.55 0.05
CA ASN A 119 5.30 -27.29 1.47
C ASN A 119 6.28 -26.19 1.95
N GLU A 120 7.54 -26.22 1.50
CA GLU A 120 8.52 -25.16 1.77
C GLU A 120 8.04 -23.81 1.24
N LEU A 121 7.51 -23.78 0.00
CA LEU A 121 6.95 -22.57 -0.60
C LEU A 121 5.77 -22.03 0.22
N LEU A 122 4.86 -22.89 0.66
CA LEU A 122 3.71 -22.50 1.46
C LEU A 122 4.13 -21.92 2.81
N LEU A 123 5.11 -22.54 3.49
CA LEU A 123 5.65 -22.03 4.75
C LEU A 123 6.30 -20.66 4.57
N GLN A 124 7.03 -20.45 3.46
CA GLN A 124 7.60 -19.15 3.14
C GLN A 124 6.52 -18.07 2.96
N LEU A 125 5.49 -18.36 2.17
CA LEU A 125 4.36 -17.44 1.95
C LEU A 125 3.66 -17.06 3.26
N ILE A 126 3.44 -18.03 4.15
CA ILE A 126 2.84 -17.77 5.46
C ILE A 126 3.76 -16.86 6.30
N SER A 127 5.06 -17.12 6.29
CA SER A 127 6.04 -16.28 7.01
C SER A 127 6.01 -14.84 6.48
N ASP A 128 5.97 -14.64 5.16
CA ASP A 128 5.94 -13.33 4.52
C ASP A 128 4.66 -12.55 4.89
N ILE A 129 3.50 -13.22 4.92
CA ILE A 129 2.22 -12.63 5.35
C ILE A 129 2.28 -12.21 6.83
N LEU A 130 2.85 -13.06 7.69
CA LEU A 130 2.99 -12.76 9.13
C LEU A 130 3.95 -11.59 9.35
N ASP A 131 5.04 -11.51 8.61
CA ASP A 131 5.98 -10.40 8.68
C ASP A 131 5.32 -9.10 8.23
N LEU A 132 4.58 -9.11 7.12
CA LEU A 132 3.81 -7.96 6.66
C LEU A 132 2.80 -7.49 7.72
N SER A 133 2.08 -8.44 8.33
CA SER A 133 1.10 -8.14 9.39
C SER A 133 1.76 -7.48 10.61
N LYS A 134 2.98 -7.92 10.98
CA LYS A 134 3.75 -7.30 12.07
C LYS A 134 4.23 -5.89 11.71
N ILE A 135 4.62 -5.66 10.45
CA ILE A 135 5.02 -4.34 9.96
C ILE A 135 3.84 -3.38 10.01
N GLU A 136 2.66 -3.79 9.50
CA GLU A 136 1.44 -2.99 9.55
C GLU A 136 0.99 -2.65 10.97
N ALA A 137 1.14 -3.60 11.90
CA ALA A 137 0.82 -3.41 13.31
C ALA A 137 1.88 -2.58 14.07
N GLY A 138 3.02 -2.24 13.45
CA GLY A 138 4.14 -1.57 14.12
C GLY A 138 4.81 -2.41 15.21
N THR A 139 4.60 -3.73 15.19
CA THR A 139 5.12 -4.69 16.18
C THR A 139 6.32 -5.48 15.66
N PHE A 140 6.83 -5.10 14.49
CA PHE A 140 7.98 -5.76 13.89
C PHE A 140 9.26 -5.37 14.64
N ASN A 141 9.90 -6.34 15.27
CA ASN A 141 11.12 -6.12 16.04
C ASN A 141 12.33 -6.65 15.26
N PHE A 142 13.31 -5.78 15.04
CA PHE A 142 14.62 -6.16 14.50
C PHE A 142 15.57 -6.51 15.64
N VAL A 143 16.31 -7.61 15.50
CA VAL A 143 17.37 -8.01 16.43
C VAL A 143 18.71 -7.59 15.81
N TYR A 144 19.14 -6.39 16.13
CA TYR A 144 20.38 -5.83 15.58
C TYR A 144 21.60 -6.45 16.25
N THR A 145 22.51 -6.97 15.42
CA THR A 145 23.80 -7.53 15.81
C THR A 145 24.89 -7.05 14.84
N ASN A 146 26.15 -7.17 15.25
CA ASN A 146 27.26 -7.00 14.30
C ASN A 146 27.34 -8.26 13.43
N VAL A 147 27.14 -8.09 12.15
CA VAL A 147 27.12 -9.18 11.16
C VAL A 147 28.32 -9.04 10.24
N ASP A 148 29.10 -10.08 10.11
CA ASP A 148 30.14 -10.19 9.10
C ASP A 148 29.47 -10.51 7.75
N VAL A 149 29.56 -9.57 6.81
CA VAL A 149 28.94 -9.68 5.49
C VAL A 149 29.60 -10.77 4.67
N ASN A 150 30.93 -10.89 4.71
CA ASN A 150 31.67 -11.89 3.94
C ASN A 150 31.33 -13.29 4.39
N GLU A 151 31.34 -13.54 5.71
CA GLU A 151 30.94 -14.83 6.28
C GLU A 151 29.51 -15.19 5.89
N THR A 152 28.57 -14.25 6.09
CA THR A 152 27.15 -14.47 5.81
C THR A 152 26.89 -14.74 4.34
N CYS A 153 27.48 -13.96 3.43
CA CYS A 153 27.37 -14.21 1.99
C CYS A 153 27.97 -15.54 1.57
N SER A 154 29.09 -15.93 2.17
CA SER A 154 29.70 -17.26 1.93
C SER A 154 28.81 -18.42 2.39
N GLU A 155 28.14 -18.27 3.55
CA GLU A 155 27.15 -19.24 4.04
C GLU A 155 25.96 -19.36 3.06
N ILE A 156 25.42 -18.23 2.58
CA ILE A 156 24.32 -18.20 1.62
C ILE A 156 24.71 -18.93 0.33
N ILE A 157 25.87 -18.60 -0.25
CA ILE A 157 26.34 -19.22 -1.50
C ILE A 157 26.54 -20.72 -1.33
N LYS A 158 27.12 -21.18 -0.22
CA LYS A 158 27.25 -22.61 0.07
C LYS A 158 25.87 -23.30 0.14
N SER A 159 24.89 -22.69 0.77
CA SER A 159 23.54 -23.24 0.87
C SER A 159 22.80 -23.25 -0.46
N MET A 160 22.98 -22.21 -1.27
CA MET A 160 22.38 -22.08 -2.60
C MET A 160 23.06 -22.96 -3.66
N GLY A 161 24.34 -23.26 -3.50
CA GLY A 161 25.11 -24.06 -4.45
C GLY A 161 24.51 -25.44 -4.73
N MET A 162 23.76 -26.01 -3.79
CA MET A 162 23.03 -27.27 -3.96
C MET A 162 21.73 -27.12 -4.79
N LYS A 163 21.19 -25.90 -4.90
CA LYS A 163 19.93 -25.59 -5.58
C LYS A 163 20.14 -25.04 -7.01
N VAL A 164 21.38 -24.70 -7.35
CA VAL A 164 21.72 -24.11 -8.65
C VAL A 164 21.71 -25.17 -9.76
N SER A 165 21.18 -24.82 -10.93
CA SER A 165 21.14 -25.69 -12.09
C SER A 165 22.55 -26.09 -12.59
N LYS A 166 22.70 -27.30 -13.14
CA LYS A 166 23.97 -27.75 -13.70
C LYS A 166 24.51 -26.75 -14.73
N GLY A 167 25.77 -26.33 -14.55
CA GLY A 167 26.45 -25.39 -15.44
C GLY A 167 26.36 -23.91 -15.03
N VAL A 168 25.73 -23.59 -13.90
CA VAL A 168 25.72 -22.24 -13.30
C VAL A 168 26.64 -22.25 -12.07
N GLU A 169 27.58 -21.34 -12.01
CA GLU A 169 28.46 -21.12 -10.86
C GLU A 169 28.07 -19.86 -10.13
N LEU A 170 27.91 -19.95 -8.81
CA LEU A 170 27.71 -18.81 -7.94
C LEU A 170 29.06 -18.32 -7.44
N ILE A 171 29.45 -17.11 -7.79
CA ILE A 171 30.73 -16.52 -7.40
C ILE A 171 30.45 -15.35 -6.45
N PHE A 172 31.08 -15.35 -5.30
CA PHE A 172 31.13 -14.22 -4.39
C PHE A 172 32.55 -13.66 -4.36
N GLY A 173 32.70 -12.38 -4.71
CA GLY A 173 33.97 -11.66 -4.65
C GLY A 173 33.99 -10.78 -3.40
N GLU A 174 34.88 -11.05 -2.49
CA GLU A 174 35.15 -10.17 -1.35
C GLU A 174 35.80 -8.88 -1.83
N LEU A 175 35.08 -7.75 -1.71
CA LEU A 175 35.62 -6.42 -2.05
C LEU A 175 36.47 -5.83 -0.93
N PHE A 176 36.14 -6.20 0.32
CA PHE A 176 36.82 -5.73 1.53
C PHE A 176 37.12 -6.92 2.42
N PRO A 177 38.35 -7.04 2.97
CA PRO A 177 38.73 -8.19 3.82
C PRO A 177 37.94 -8.25 5.15
N GLU A 178 37.48 -7.11 5.63
CA GLU A 178 36.65 -6.99 6.82
C GLU A 178 35.45 -6.09 6.48
N CYS A 179 34.25 -6.64 6.57
CA CYS A 179 33.01 -5.90 6.29
C CYS A 179 31.95 -6.27 7.32
N TYR A 180 31.81 -5.41 8.35
CA TYR A 180 30.82 -5.57 9.40
C TYR A 180 29.72 -4.54 9.26
N ILE A 181 28.45 -4.99 9.42
CA ILE A 181 27.28 -4.11 9.48
C ILE A 181 26.48 -4.41 10.73
N TYR A 182 25.86 -3.37 11.30
CA TYR A 182 24.97 -3.52 12.44
C TYR A 182 23.53 -3.69 11.94
N THR A 183 23.10 -4.95 11.83
CA THR A 183 21.80 -5.32 11.24
C THR A 183 21.24 -6.58 11.87
N ASP A 184 20.01 -6.94 11.49
CA ASP A 184 19.43 -8.24 11.82
C ASP A 184 19.93 -9.30 10.82
N LYS A 185 20.74 -10.27 11.31
CA LYS A 185 21.35 -11.33 10.48
C LYS A 185 20.27 -12.12 9.72
N ASN A 186 19.16 -12.48 10.38
CA ASN A 186 18.11 -13.27 9.75
C ASN A 186 17.46 -12.52 8.57
N ARG A 187 17.24 -11.22 8.74
CA ARG A 187 16.66 -10.40 7.68
C ARG A 187 17.64 -10.11 6.56
N PHE A 188 18.90 -9.92 6.90
CA PHE A 188 19.95 -9.76 5.90
C PHE A 188 20.12 -11.02 5.03
N THR A 189 19.95 -12.22 5.59
CA THR A 189 20.03 -13.47 4.84
C THR A 189 18.77 -13.77 4.01
N GLN A 190 17.66 -13.12 4.30
CA GLN A 190 16.38 -13.31 3.62
C GLN A 190 16.27 -12.52 2.29
N VAL A 191 17.08 -11.47 2.12
CA VAL A 191 17.12 -10.61 0.91
C VAL A 191 17.93 -11.28 -0.18
#